data_83074ead675d42bf5d4270558e6fe853
#
_entry.id   83074ead675d42bf5d4270558e6fe853
#
_cell.length_a   1.000
_cell.length_b   1.000
_cell.length_c   1.000
_cell.angle_alpha   90.00
_cell.angle_beta   90.00
_cell.angle_gamma   90.00
#
_symmetry.space_group_name_H-M   'P 1'
#
loop_
_entity.id
_entity.type
_entity.pdbx_description
1 polymer ?
#
loop_
_entity_poly.entity_id
_entity_poly.type
_entity_poly.pdbx_seq_one_letter_code
_entity_poly.pdbx_strand_id
1 'polypeptide(L)'
;MRLRRRRPFAEVIERQLDMFARDHAGLLAECDAALRAYDDAAAEEAEERYGGYVDLIEAVRDDLEGLRDGFASTLDEETAERYEAAFALELRRRYPRYGLDLD
;
A
#
# COMPACT_ATOMS: atom_id res chain seq x y z
N MET A 1 22.47 -3.83 28.04
CA MET A 1 21.27 -3.47 27.29
C MET A 1 21.32 -3.96 25.86
N ARG A 2 20.28 -4.60 25.41
CA ARG A 2 20.23 -5.11 24.04
C ARG A 2 19.63 -4.08 23.11
N LEU A 3 20.33 -3.75 22.03
CA LEU A 3 19.80 -2.90 20.99
C LEU A 3 18.97 -3.74 20.03
N ARG A 4 17.73 -3.33 19.80
CA ARG A 4 16.89 -3.97 18.83
C ARG A 4 17.31 -3.51 17.44
N ARG A 5 17.63 -4.46 16.57
CA ARG A 5 17.97 -4.12 15.20
C ARG A 5 16.68 -3.88 14.41
N ARG A 6 16.53 -2.72 13.86
CA ARG A 6 15.39 -2.38 13.02
C ARG A 6 15.67 -2.81 11.58
N ARG A 7 14.61 -3.11 10.87
CA ARG A 7 14.73 -3.42 9.45
C ARG A 7 15.18 -2.18 8.69
N PRO A 8 15.94 -2.37 7.59
CA PRO A 8 16.38 -1.23 6.77
C PRO A 8 15.19 -0.38 6.33
N PHE A 9 15.37 0.92 6.35
CA PHE A 9 14.38 1.91 5.92
C PHE A 9 13.07 1.91 6.72
N ALA A 10 12.99 1.17 7.83
CA ALA A 10 11.72 1.06 8.58
C ALA A 10 11.16 2.43 8.96
N GLU A 11 11.97 3.33 9.48
CA GLU A 11 11.49 4.63 9.93
C GLU A 11 11.03 5.51 8.78
N VAL A 12 11.77 5.53 7.68
CA VAL A 12 11.39 6.38 6.56
C VAL A 12 10.11 5.85 5.90
N ILE A 13 9.98 4.54 5.77
CA ILE A 13 8.78 3.94 5.19
C ILE A 13 7.57 4.18 6.08
N GLU A 14 7.72 4.03 7.39
CA GLU A 14 6.62 4.33 8.32
C GLU A 14 6.11 5.75 8.16
N ARG A 15 7.01 6.72 8.05
CA ARG A 15 6.62 8.11 7.83
C ARG A 15 5.92 8.30 6.50
N GLN A 16 6.45 7.66 5.45
CA GLN A 16 5.87 7.75 4.12
C GLN A 16 4.44 7.20 4.11
N LEU A 17 4.23 6.05 4.74
CA LEU A 17 2.91 5.43 4.78
C LEU A 17 1.96 6.18 5.72
N ASP A 18 2.46 6.76 6.80
CA ASP A 18 1.63 7.61 7.67
C ASP A 18 1.15 8.86 6.93
N MET A 19 2.04 9.49 6.18
CA MET A 19 1.66 10.65 5.37
C MET A 19 0.69 10.26 4.27
N PHE A 20 0.94 9.14 3.61
CA PHE A 20 0.04 8.62 2.60
C PHE A 20 -1.36 8.41 3.19
N ALA A 21 -1.45 7.77 4.35
CA ALA A 21 -2.73 7.50 4.99
C ALA A 21 -3.49 8.77 5.33
N ARG A 22 -2.78 9.83 5.72
CA ARG A 22 -3.41 11.13 5.99
C ARG A 22 -3.86 11.82 4.72
N ASP A 23 -2.98 11.84 3.72
CA ASP A 23 -3.25 12.56 2.48
C ASP A 23 -4.33 11.89 1.64
N HIS A 24 -4.48 10.57 1.78
CA HIS A 24 -5.43 9.78 1.01
C HIS A 24 -6.47 9.09 1.88
N ALA A 25 -6.80 9.70 3.03
CA ALA A 25 -7.75 9.10 3.97
C ALA A 25 -9.10 8.81 3.33
N GLY A 26 -9.58 9.69 2.46
CA GLY A 26 -10.84 9.49 1.76
C GLY A 26 -10.79 8.27 0.84
N LEU A 27 -9.72 8.15 0.06
CA LEU A 27 -9.54 7.01 -0.84
C LEU A 27 -9.48 5.69 -0.07
N LEU A 28 -8.73 5.66 1.03
CA LEU A 28 -8.64 4.47 1.86
C LEU A 28 -10.00 4.10 2.48
N ALA A 29 -10.76 5.09 2.90
CA ALA A 29 -12.10 4.85 3.43
C ALA A 29 -13.03 4.27 2.34
N GLU A 30 -12.89 4.75 1.10
CA GLU A 30 -13.65 4.20 -0.02
C GLU A 30 -13.26 2.75 -0.31
N CYS A 31 -11.97 2.42 -0.22
CA CYS A 31 -11.52 1.04 -0.39
C CYS A 31 -12.12 0.11 0.66
N ASP A 32 -12.12 0.53 1.91
CA ASP A 32 -12.70 -0.26 3.00
C ASP A 32 -14.21 -0.45 2.79
N ALA A 33 -14.90 0.61 2.39
CA ALA A 33 -16.33 0.52 2.12
C ALA A 33 -16.64 -0.41 0.94
N ALA A 34 -15.83 -0.32 -0.12
CA ALA A 34 -16.00 -1.16 -1.30
C ALA A 34 -15.74 -2.64 -0.99
N LEU A 35 -14.74 -2.90 -0.15
CA LEU A 35 -14.46 -4.27 0.27
C LEU A 35 -15.61 -4.85 1.08
N ARG A 36 -16.18 -4.07 2.00
CA ARG A 36 -17.36 -4.50 2.75
C ARG A 36 -18.56 -4.73 1.84
N ALA A 37 -18.76 -3.84 0.87
CA ALA A 37 -19.86 -3.99 -0.08
C ALA A 37 -19.72 -5.29 -0.89
N TYR A 38 -18.49 -5.63 -1.28
CA TYR A 38 -18.24 -6.87 -1.99
C TYR A 38 -18.52 -8.09 -1.09
N ASP A 39 -18.04 -8.05 0.15
CA ASP A 39 -18.24 -9.15 1.11
C ASP A 39 -19.72 -9.40 1.39
N ASP A 40 -20.53 -8.33 1.39
CA ASP A 40 -21.96 -8.40 1.70
C ASP A 40 -22.83 -8.60 0.44
N ALA A 41 -22.24 -8.61 -0.73
CA ALA A 41 -22.99 -8.65 -1.99
C ALA A 41 -23.67 -9.99 -2.22
N ALA A 42 -24.88 -9.93 -2.79
CA ALA A 42 -25.52 -11.13 -3.30
C ALA A 42 -24.73 -11.62 -4.53
N ALA A 43 -24.87 -12.92 -4.85
CA ALA A 43 -24.10 -13.53 -5.92
C ALA A 43 -24.20 -12.76 -7.25
N GLU A 44 -25.39 -12.28 -7.59
CA GLU A 44 -25.63 -11.57 -8.84
C GLU A 44 -24.98 -10.18 -8.88
N GLU A 45 -24.58 -9.63 -7.73
CA GLU A 45 -23.95 -8.32 -7.64
C GLU A 45 -22.45 -8.40 -7.38
N ALA A 46 -21.96 -9.58 -6.99
CA ALA A 46 -20.60 -9.75 -6.52
C ALA A 46 -19.56 -9.31 -7.55
N GLU A 47 -19.75 -9.64 -8.81
CA GLU A 47 -18.80 -9.28 -9.86
C GLU A 47 -18.67 -7.77 -10.03
N GLU A 48 -19.81 -7.06 -10.04
CA GLU A 48 -19.81 -5.61 -10.15
C GLU A 48 -19.13 -4.95 -8.94
N ARG A 49 -19.44 -5.45 -7.73
CA ARG A 49 -18.83 -4.91 -6.50
C ARG A 49 -17.34 -5.15 -6.47
N TYR A 50 -16.90 -6.31 -6.93
CA TYR A 50 -15.48 -6.63 -7.00
C TYR A 50 -14.76 -5.70 -7.96
N GLY A 51 -15.36 -5.44 -9.15
CA GLY A 51 -14.78 -4.51 -10.12
C GLY A 51 -14.60 -3.11 -9.56
N GLY A 52 -15.60 -2.61 -8.81
CA GLY A 52 -15.49 -1.31 -8.16
C GLY A 52 -14.37 -1.27 -7.14
N TYR A 53 -14.22 -2.33 -6.35
CA TYR A 53 -13.14 -2.45 -5.38
C TYR A 53 -11.77 -2.47 -6.07
N VAL A 54 -11.63 -3.25 -7.14
CA VAL A 54 -10.37 -3.35 -7.89
C VAL A 54 -9.95 -1.99 -8.43
N ASP A 55 -10.89 -1.21 -8.97
CA ASP A 55 -10.60 0.13 -9.49
C ASP A 55 -10.02 1.04 -8.41
N LEU A 56 -10.58 0.98 -7.21
CA LEU A 56 -10.08 1.78 -6.08
C LEU A 56 -8.69 1.31 -5.64
N ILE A 57 -8.47 0.01 -5.60
CA ILE A 57 -7.16 -0.55 -5.24
C ILE A 57 -6.11 -0.18 -6.27
N GLU A 58 -6.46 -0.14 -7.55
CA GLU A 58 -5.52 0.31 -8.59
C GLU A 58 -5.11 1.75 -8.38
N ALA A 59 -6.04 2.62 -7.98
CA ALA A 59 -5.71 4.01 -7.67
C ALA A 59 -4.75 4.11 -6.48
N VAL A 60 -4.98 3.32 -5.43
CA VAL A 60 -4.07 3.26 -4.28
C VAL A 60 -2.69 2.77 -4.72
N ARG A 61 -2.66 1.72 -5.52
CA ARG A 61 -1.40 1.16 -6.02
C ARG A 61 -0.61 2.19 -6.81
N ASP A 62 -1.26 2.90 -7.71
CA ASP A 62 -0.59 3.90 -8.54
C ASP A 62 0.04 5.00 -7.69
N ASP A 63 -0.68 5.47 -6.67
CA ASP A 63 -0.18 6.51 -5.78
C ASP A 63 1.01 6.00 -4.96
N LEU A 64 0.94 4.77 -4.47
CA LEU A 64 2.03 4.17 -3.70
C LEU A 64 3.26 3.90 -4.57
N GLU A 65 3.06 3.47 -5.82
CA GLU A 65 4.18 3.29 -6.75
C GLU A 65 4.88 4.62 -7.00
N GLY A 66 4.12 5.69 -7.18
CA GLY A 66 4.68 7.03 -7.36
C GLY A 66 5.50 7.47 -6.16
N LEU A 67 4.99 7.22 -4.96
CA LEU A 67 5.70 7.55 -3.72
C LEU A 67 7.01 6.76 -3.62
N ARG A 68 6.93 5.45 -3.85
CA ARG A 68 8.11 4.57 -3.84
C ARG A 68 9.15 5.03 -4.85
N ASP A 69 8.73 5.21 -6.08
CA ASP A 69 9.66 5.51 -7.19
C ASP A 69 10.28 6.90 -7.03
N GLY A 70 9.52 7.85 -6.51
CA GLY A 70 10.04 9.18 -6.23
C GLY A 70 11.19 9.16 -5.22
N PHE A 71 11.03 8.41 -4.15
CA PHE A 71 12.10 8.28 -3.16
C PHE A 71 13.25 7.42 -3.69
N ALA A 72 12.95 6.30 -4.34
CA ALA A 72 13.97 5.42 -4.89
C ALA A 72 14.88 6.13 -5.88
N SER A 73 14.33 7.09 -6.63
CA SER A 73 15.11 7.85 -7.61
C SER A 73 16.21 8.73 -6.97
N THR A 74 16.14 8.95 -5.66
CA THR A 74 17.17 9.72 -4.94
C THR A 74 18.31 8.84 -4.45
N LEU A 75 18.21 7.53 -4.62
CA LEU A 75 19.17 6.56 -4.10
C LEU A 75 19.99 5.95 -5.24
N ASP A 76 21.17 5.41 -4.90
CA ASP A 76 21.90 4.62 -5.89
C ASP A 76 21.14 3.33 -6.15
N GLU A 77 21.48 2.67 -7.25
CA GLU A 77 20.73 1.51 -7.74
C GLU A 77 20.63 0.38 -6.70
N GLU A 78 21.74 0.04 -6.07
CA GLU A 78 21.74 -1.05 -5.08
C GLU A 78 20.90 -0.70 -3.85
N THR A 79 21.03 0.53 -3.36
CA THR A 79 20.26 0.98 -2.21
C THR A 79 18.77 1.08 -2.55
N ALA A 80 18.46 1.53 -3.77
CA ALA A 80 17.07 1.62 -4.24
C ALA A 80 16.41 0.24 -4.25
N GLU A 81 17.11 -0.79 -4.70
CA GLU A 81 16.56 -2.14 -4.70
C GLU A 81 16.22 -2.62 -3.28
N ARG A 82 17.10 -2.33 -2.32
CA ARG A 82 16.83 -2.69 -0.93
C ARG A 82 15.66 -1.91 -0.35
N TYR A 83 15.56 -0.64 -0.69
CA TYR A 83 14.44 0.19 -0.26
C TYR A 83 13.11 -0.34 -0.84
N GLU A 84 13.10 -0.67 -2.13
CA GLU A 84 11.89 -1.16 -2.79
C GLU A 84 11.41 -2.47 -2.18
N ALA A 85 12.35 -3.37 -1.86
CA ALA A 85 12.00 -4.63 -1.19
C ALA A 85 11.42 -4.38 0.20
N ALA A 86 12.02 -3.46 0.95
CA ALA A 86 11.53 -3.11 2.28
C ALA A 86 10.15 -2.44 2.21
N PHE A 87 9.95 -1.60 1.22
CA PHE A 87 8.66 -0.93 1.00
C PHE A 87 7.56 -1.94 0.72
N ALA A 88 7.82 -2.90 -0.16
CA ALA A 88 6.85 -3.95 -0.48
C ALA A 88 6.48 -4.77 0.76
N LEU A 89 7.46 -5.10 1.59
CA LEU A 89 7.22 -5.85 2.80
C LEU A 89 6.33 -5.06 3.78
N GLU A 90 6.62 -3.77 3.98
CA GLU A 90 5.82 -2.95 4.88
C GLU A 90 4.39 -2.74 4.37
N LEU A 91 4.21 -2.64 3.06
CA LEU A 91 2.86 -2.55 2.48
C LEU A 91 2.05 -3.79 2.79
N ARG A 92 2.62 -4.97 2.61
CA ARG A 92 1.92 -6.23 2.91
C ARG A 92 1.56 -6.34 4.38
N ARG A 93 2.41 -5.81 5.25
CA ARG A 93 2.16 -5.83 6.69
C ARG A 93 1.10 -4.83 7.13
N ARG A 94 1.09 -3.66 6.50
CA ARG A 94 0.17 -2.59 6.88
C ARG A 94 -1.20 -2.74 6.24
N TYR A 95 -1.25 -3.25 5.01
CA TYR A 95 -2.48 -3.39 4.24
C TYR A 95 -2.66 -4.80 3.70
N PRO A 96 -2.68 -5.82 4.57
CA PRO A 96 -2.73 -7.22 4.11
C PRO A 96 -4.00 -7.55 3.33
N ARG A 97 -5.08 -6.81 3.57
CA ARG A 97 -6.39 -7.10 2.95
C ARG A 97 -6.50 -6.59 1.53
N TYR A 98 -5.65 -5.66 1.14
CA TYR A 98 -5.76 -5.03 -0.17
C TYR A 98 -5.03 -5.79 -1.28
N GLY A 99 -4.18 -6.74 -0.93
CA GLY A 99 -3.43 -7.48 -1.93
C GLY A 99 -2.53 -6.60 -2.78
N LEU A 100 -1.93 -5.58 -2.17
CA LEU A 100 -1.06 -4.65 -2.88
C LEU A 100 0.26 -5.33 -3.21
N ASP A 101 0.53 -5.42 -4.50
CA ASP A 101 1.72 -6.05 -5.03
C ASP A 101 2.36 -5.05 -5.98
N LEU A 102 3.44 -4.42 -5.53
CA LEU A 102 4.14 -3.43 -6.35
C LEU A 102 5.32 -4.07 -7.06
N ASP A 103 5.40 -3.90 -8.34
CA ASP A 103 6.50 -4.40 -9.17
C ASP A 103 7.68 -3.45 -9.17
#